data_bdba45eb29496fbf8e7952017d84910b
#
_entry.id   bdba45eb29496fbf8e7952017d84910b
#
_cell.length_a   1.000
_cell.length_b   1.000
_cell.length_c   1.000
_cell.angle_alpha   90.00
_cell.angle_beta   90.00
_cell.angle_gamma   90.00
#
_symmetry.space_group_name_H-M   'P 1'
#
loop_
_entity.id
_entity.type
_entity.pdbx_description
1 polymer ?
#
loop_
_entity_poly.entity_id
_entity_poly.type
_entity_poly.pdbx_seq_one_letter_code
_entity_poly.pdbx_strand_id
1 'polypeptide(L)'
;MDTHSAIFRPMYFFGLLFYITFFGCYSSSWAQNRNEEFEAWKKSRIQELTGEEGWLNLVGLVPIDTSNAYLNSTNEDSLFLESTLEKSTLGKFLFVKDSVWFTWKNREILSQDSVLVFPIAHGSGAGVYYKDWKWSVIKRGEVYFMRLRQLNHPDLENFEATPVFDYDSNYRISAFFLPKFNQVISIPNVLGQVIPWKVMGELQFVFHGKSQRLLALEEAGKLFVIFSDQSSGQTTYPTGRYLYVNYPNAKGETILDFNFAYNPPCAYTAYATCPIPPKENRLDLPINAGEKVPSLAKNKGKK
;
A
#
# COMPACT_ATOMS: atom_id res chain seq x y z
N MET A 1 84.86 25.61 -16.90
CA MET A 1 84.53 26.26 -15.62
C MET A 1 83.22 26.85 -15.76
N ASP A 2 82.25 26.23 -15.22
CA ASP A 2 81.08 26.73 -14.55
C ASP A 2 80.01 25.65 -14.50
N THR A 3 79.74 25.28 -13.28
CA THR A 3 78.79 24.25 -12.90
C THR A 3 77.41 24.84 -12.76
N HIS A 4 76.44 24.35 -13.53
CA HIS A 4 75.05 24.62 -13.26
C HIS A 4 74.37 23.40 -12.60
N SER A 5 74.07 23.54 -11.33
CA SER A 5 73.27 22.65 -10.53
C SER A 5 71.78 22.85 -10.86
N ALA A 6 71.11 21.81 -11.33
CA ALA A 6 69.68 21.76 -11.53
C ALA A 6 68.95 21.44 -10.22
N ILE A 7 68.12 22.36 -9.76
CA ILE A 7 67.23 22.18 -8.60
C ILE A 7 65.98 21.46 -9.03
N PHE A 8 65.84 20.18 -8.60
CA PHE A 8 64.58 19.44 -8.69
C PHE A 8 63.61 19.94 -7.61
N ARG A 9 62.45 20.49 -8.02
CA ARG A 9 61.34 20.75 -7.15
C ARG A 9 60.36 19.57 -7.14
N PRO A 10 59.95 19.04 -5.96
CA PRO A 10 58.88 18.05 -5.89
C PRO A 10 57.51 18.74 -5.88
N MET A 11 56.78 18.62 -6.93
CA MET A 11 55.44 19.17 -7.05
C MET A 11 54.44 18.08 -7.49
N TYR A 12 54.27 17.05 -6.67
CA TYR A 12 53.22 16.04 -6.89
C TYR A 12 52.76 15.39 -5.57
N PHE A 13 52.28 16.17 -4.58
CA PHE A 13 51.67 15.52 -3.40
C PHE A 13 50.39 16.19 -2.91
N PHE A 14 49.92 17.28 -3.54
CA PHE A 14 48.68 17.97 -3.08
C PHE A 14 47.42 17.62 -3.88
N GLY A 15 47.55 16.96 -5.03
CA GLY A 15 46.37 16.65 -5.88
C GLY A 15 45.55 15.43 -5.43
N LEU A 16 46.18 14.46 -4.74
CA LEU A 16 45.50 13.21 -4.39
C LEU A 16 44.61 13.33 -3.12
N LEU A 17 44.98 14.20 -2.17
CA LEU A 17 44.17 14.41 -0.96
C LEU A 17 42.89 15.19 -1.22
N PHE A 18 42.85 16.06 -2.22
CA PHE A 18 41.64 16.81 -2.56
C PHE A 18 40.60 15.97 -3.29
N TYR A 19 40.99 14.93 -4.02
CA TYR A 19 40.05 14.02 -4.71
C TYR A 19 39.37 13.05 -3.74
N ILE A 20 40.04 12.62 -2.69
CA ILE A 20 39.48 11.68 -1.69
C ILE A 20 38.46 12.39 -0.78
N THR A 21 38.67 13.64 -0.42
CA THR A 21 37.72 14.41 0.42
C THR A 21 36.48 14.83 -0.35
N PHE A 22 36.56 15.05 -1.67
CA PHE A 22 35.39 15.43 -2.47
C PHE A 22 34.47 14.24 -2.75
N PHE A 23 35.01 13.02 -2.97
CA PHE A 23 34.19 11.81 -3.12
C PHE A 23 33.54 11.36 -1.82
N GLY A 24 34.16 11.56 -0.67
CA GLY A 24 33.60 11.24 0.64
C GLY A 24 32.42 12.12 1.05
N CYS A 25 32.40 13.40 0.67
CA CYS A 25 31.30 14.33 0.96
C CYS A 25 30.04 14.05 0.10
N TYR A 26 30.20 13.62 -1.15
CA TYR A 26 29.05 13.28 -2.01
C TYR A 26 28.35 11.99 -1.55
N SER A 27 29.10 10.97 -1.16
CA SER A 27 28.52 9.72 -0.70
C SER A 27 27.76 9.85 0.63
N SER A 28 28.22 10.68 1.56
CA SER A 28 27.52 10.93 2.83
C SER A 28 26.22 11.69 2.65
N SER A 29 26.17 12.66 1.74
CA SER A 29 24.95 13.44 1.44
C SER A 29 23.84 12.57 0.80
N TRP A 30 24.20 11.66 -0.11
CA TRP A 30 23.24 10.76 -0.73
C TRP A 30 22.67 9.72 0.25
N ALA A 31 23.51 9.14 1.10
CA ALA A 31 23.09 8.20 2.12
C ALA A 31 22.19 8.85 3.17
N GLN A 32 22.51 10.08 3.61
CA GLN A 32 21.70 10.84 4.54
C GLN A 32 20.31 11.15 3.96
N ASN A 33 20.25 11.60 2.71
CA ASN A 33 18.98 11.91 2.03
C ASN A 33 18.07 10.68 1.94
N ARG A 34 18.64 9.48 1.67
CA ARG A 34 17.86 8.24 1.59
C ARG A 34 17.31 7.78 2.94
N ASN A 35 18.07 7.94 3.99
CA ASN A 35 17.60 7.64 5.35
C ASN A 35 16.43 8.58 5.74
N GLU A 36 16.53 9.85 5.43
CA GLU A 36 15.44 10.82 5.66
C GLU A 36 14.17 10.46 4.87
N GLU A 37 14.30 10.06 3.61
CA GLU A 37 13.18 9.59 2.77
C GLU A 37 12.54 8.32 3.37
N PHE A 38 13.35 7.38 3.84
CA PHE A 38 12.88 6.15 4.47
C PHE A 38 12.15 6.43 5.80
N GLU A 39 12.68 7.32 6.64
CA GLU A 39 12.02 7.74 7.88
C GLU A 39 10.70 8.49 7.59
N ALA A 40 10.66 9.33 6.56
CA ALA A 40 9.45 9.99 6.12
C ALA A 40 8.40 8.98 5.62
N TRP A 41 8.82 7.97 4.87
CA TRP A 41 7.96 6.88 4.42
C TRP A 41 7.37 6.09 5.59
N LYS A 42 8.16 5.72 6.61
CA LYS A 42 7.64 5.05 7.82
C LYS A 42 6.56 5.87 8.51
N LYS A 43 6.75 7.18 8.63
CA LYS A 43 5.74 8.09 9.19
C LYS A 43 4.47 8.13 8.32
N SER A 44 4.62 8.20 6.99
CA SER A 44 3.47 8.20 6.09
C SER A 44 2.70 6.88 6.14
N ARG A 45 3.38 5.73 6.35
CA ARG A 45 2.72 4.43 6.54
C ARG A 45 1.87 4.39 7.80
N ILE A 46 2.36 4.97 8.91
CA ILE A 46 1.56 5.08 10.14
C ILE A 46 0.30 5.91 9.86
N GLN A 47 0.43 7.08 9.24
CA GLN A 47 -0.69 7.95 8.89
C GLN A 47 -1.71 7.25 7.96
N GLU A 48 -1.23 6.49 6.96
CA GLU A 48 -2.09 5.71 6.06
C GLU A 48 -2.87 4.63 6.80
N LEU A 49 -2.25 3.96 7.77
CA LEU A 49 -2.88 2.88 8.53
C LEU A 49 -3.85 3.38 9.59
N THR A 50 -3.51 4.49 10.27
CA THR A 50 -4.29 5.05 11.40
C THR A 50 -5.27 6.13 10.97
N GLY A 51 -5.17 6.66 9.75
CA GLY A 51 -6.04 7.72 9.25
C GLY A 51 -7.50 7.30 9.20
N GLU A 52 -8.38 8.26 9.01
CA GLU A 52 -9.82 8.02 8.95
C GLU A 52 -10.21 6.99 7.87
N GLU A 53 -9.55 7.05 6.69
CA GLU A 53 -9.67 6.06 5.61
C GLU A 53 -8.68 4.89 5.74
N GLY A 54 -8.00 4.78 6.90
CA GLY A 54 -6.98 3.78 7.17
C GLY A 54 -7.52 2.36 7.26
N TRP A 55 -6.62 1.43 7.54
CA TRP A 55 -6.97 0.00 7.55
C TRP A 55 -7.22 -0.55 8.95
N LEU A 56 -6.77 0.14 10.01
CA LEU A 56 -6.93 -0.31 11.39
C LEU A 56 -8.35 -0.11 11.92
N ASN A 57 -9.05 0.88 11.40
CA ASN A 57 -10.43 1.17 11.78
C ASN A 57 -11.47 0.51 10.87
N LEU A 58 -11.06 -0.23 9.82
CA LEU A 58 -11.98 -0.95 8.95
C LEU A 58 -12.42 -2.24 9.62
N VAL A 59 -13.66 -2.26 10.13
CA VAL A 59 -14.22 -3.32 10.98
C VAL A 59 -15.33 -4.12 10.31
N GLY A 60 -15.73 -3.77 9.08
CA GLY A 60 -16.75 -4.49 8.33
C GLY A 60 -16.64 -4.32 6.82
N LEU A 61 -16.95 -5.40 6.10
CA LEU A 61 -17.18 -5.44 4.66
C LEU A 61 -18.41 -6.32 4.42
N VAL A 62 -19.57 -5.69 4.29
CA VAL A 62 -20.86 -6.38 4.26
C VAL A 62 -21.47 -6.22 2.88
N PRO A 63 -21.82 -7.31 2.17
CA PRO A 63 -22.52 -7.21 0.89
C PRO A 63 -23.88 -6.55 1.10
N ILE A 64 -24.24 -5.65 0.18
CA ILE A 64 -25.52 -4.94 0.19
C ILE A 64 -26.23 -5.13 -1.14
N ASP A 65 -27.54 -5.33 -1.08
CA ASP A 65 -28.43 -5.37 -2.21
C ASP A 65 -29.83 -4.89 -1.82
N THR A 66 -30.81 -5.05 -2.70
CA THR A 66 -32.20 -4.64 -2.44
C THR A 66 -32.88 -5.47 -1.37
N SER A 67 -32.36 -6.65 -1.03
CA SER A 67 -32.95 -7.57 -0.04
C SER A 67 -32.55 -7.29 1.40
N ASN A 68 -31.41 -6.57 1.61
CA ASN A 68 -30.86 -6.24 2.95
C ASN A 68 -30.47 -4.77 3.06
N ALA A 69 -31.27 -3.87 2.53
CA ALA A 69 -30.91 -2.47 2.34
C ALA A 69 -31.08 -1.58 3.58
N TYR A 70 -31.58 -2.07 4.71
CA TYR A 70 -31.79 -1.27 5.92
C TYR A 70 -30.62 -1.36 6.86
N LEU A 71 -30.05 -0.21 7.22
CA LEU A 71 -28.98 -0.11 8.20
C LEU A 71 -29.59 0.15 9.59
N ASN A 72 -29.31 -0.72 10.52
CA ASN A 72 -29.79 -0.69 11.89
C ASN A 72 -28.64 -0.49 12.89
N SER A 73 -28.97 0.02 14.09
CA SER A 73 -28.06 0.16 15.20
C SER A 73 -28.59 -0.58 16.43
N THR A 74 -27.74 -1.36 17.08
CA THR A 74 -28.04 -1.91 18.42
C THR A 74 -27.42 -1.04 19.49
N ASN A 75 -28.22 -0.46 20.37
CA ASN A 75 -27.76 0.24 21.57
C ASN A 75 -26.51 1.12 21.39
N GLU A 76 -26.39 1.73 20.18
CA GLU A 76 -25.30 2.64 19.80
C GLU A 76 -23.92 2.02 19.51
N ASP A 77 -23.72 0.71 19.81
CA ASP A 77 -22.39 0.08 19.80
C ASP A 77 -22.11 -0.79 18.57
N SER A 78 -23.12 -1.11 17.74
CA SER A 78 -22.90 -1.86 16.51
C SER A 78 -23.88 -1.49 15.40
N LEU A 79 -23.42 -1.61 14.15
CA LEU A 79 -24.25 -1.40 12.96
C LEU A 79 -24.37 -2.72 12.17
N PHE A 80 -25.56 -3.03 11.70
CA PHE A 80 -25.85 -4.23 10.92
C PHE A 80 -26.92 -3.98 9.87
N LEU A 81 -26.99 -4.84 8.87
CA LEU A 81 -27.95 -4.76 7.78
C LEU A 81 -29.10 -5.75 7.98
N GLU A 82 -30.32 -5.31 7.63
CA GLU A 82 -31.52 -6.13 7.68
C GLU A 82 -32.37 -5.95 6.43
N SER A 83 -33.22 -6.93 6.18
CA SER A 83 -34.18 -6.92 5.06
C SER A 83 -35.43 -6.09 5.33
N THR A 84 -35.70 -5.77 6.59
CA THR A 84 -36.94 -5.08 7.04
C THR A 84 -36.64 -3.83 7.82
N LEU A 85 -37.65 -2.94 7.84
CA LEU A 85 -37.61 -1.69 8.60
C LEU A 85 -37.88 -2.00 10.07
N GLU A 86 -36.94 -1.69 10.96
CA GLU A 86 -37.02 -1.88 12.39
C GLU A 86 -37.11 -0.51 13.14
N LYS A 87 -37.37 -0.55 14.46
CA LYS A 87 -37.28 0.67 15.29
C LYS A 87 -35.88 1.25 15.29
N SER A 88 -34.89 0.37 15.33
CA SER A 88 -33.45 0.64 15.34
C SER A 88 -32.90 1.09 13.99
N THR A 89 -33.69 1.14 12.93
CA THR A 89 -33.25 1.53 11.59
C THR A 89 -32.82 2.99 11.57
N LEU A 90 -31.59 3.23 11.17
CA LEU A 90 -31.02 4.55 10.92
C LEU A 90 -31.40 5.08 9.54
N GLY A 91 -31.42 4.21 8.55
CA GLY A 91 -31.70 4.56 7.16
C GLY A 91 -31.64 3.36 6.23
N LYS A 92 -31.68 3.62 4.93
CA LYS A 92 -31.62 2.56 3.92
C LYS A 92 -30.76 2.94 2.72
N PHE A 93 -30.20 1.92 2.08
CA PHE A 93 -29.55 2.05 0.78
C PHE A 93 -30.56 1.99 -0.36
N LEU A 94 -30.44 2.90 -1.31
CA LEU A 94 -31.25 2.96 -2.52
C LEU A 94 -30.36 2.76 -3.73
N PHE A 95 -30.69 1.78 -4.56
CA PHE A 95 -29.98 1.45 -5.78
C PHE A 95 -30.68 2.13 -6.96
N VAL A 96 -29.97 3.04 -7.64
CA VAL A 96 -30.49 3.78 -8.80
C VAL A 96 -29.48 3.66 -9.94
N LYS A 97 -29.76 2.79 -10.90
CA LYS A 97 -28.84 2.43 -11.99
C LYS A 97 -27.48 1.96 -11.41
N ASP A 98 -26.39 2.65 -11.78
CA ASP A 98 -25.04 2.35 -11.31
C ASP A 98 -24.66 3.12 -10.05
N SER A 99 -25.64 3.68 -9.33
CA SER A 99 -25.41 4.51 -8.14
C SER A 99 -26.09 3.91 -6.93
N VAL A 100 -25.48 4.11 -5.76
CA VAL A 100 -26.06 3.78 -4.47
C VAL A 100 -26.14 5.03 -3.63
N TRP A 101 -27.33 5.27 -3.08
CA TRP A 101 -27.63 6.38 -2.19
C TRP A 101 -27.96 5.84 -0.81
N PHE A 102 -27.64 6.60 0.24
CA PHE A 102 -28.09 6.31 1.59
C PHE A 102 -29.09 7.38 2.01
N THR A 103 -30.28 6.97 2.48
CA THR A 103 -31.35 7.85 2.94
C THR A 103 -31.60 7.61 4.42
N TRP A 104 -31.55 8.66 5.23
CA TRP A 104 -31.83 8.59 6.65
C TRP A 104 -33.32 8.37 6.92
N LYS A 105 -33.65 7.58 7.94
CA LYS A 105 -35.02 7.39 8.42
C LYS A 105 -35.53 8.64 9.14
N ASN A 106 -34.69 9.30 9.92
CA ASN A 106 -35.04 10.46 10.73
C ASN A 106 -34.34 11.71 10.19
N ARG A 107 -35.12 12.68 9.74
CA ARG A 107 -34.63 13.94 9.12
C ARG A 107 -33.90 14.87 10.10
N GLU A 108 -34.04 14.65 11.42
CA GLU A 108 -33.39 15.46 12.44
C GLU A 108 -31.88 15.24 12.51
N ILE A 109 -31.33 14.15 11.88
CA ILE A 109 -29.92 13.77 11.96
C ILE A 109 -29.08 14.56 10.96
N LEU A 110 -29.59 14.91 9.78
CA LEU A 110 -28.89 15.70 8.76
C LEU A 110 -29.81 16.55 7.90
N SER A 111 -29.30 17.69 7.42
CA SER A 111 -30.01 18.63 6.53
C SER A 111 -30.27 18.09 5.12
N GLN A 112 -29.73 16.94 4.74
CA GLN A 112 -29.92 16.29 3.44
C GLN A 112 -30.64 14.95 3.62
N ASP A 113 -31.70 14.73 2.85
CA ASP A 113 -32.49 13.49 2.92
C ASP A 113 -31.72 12.26 2.39
N SER A 114 -30.79 12.45 1.46
CA SER A 114 -30.05 11.36 0.81
C SER A 114 -28.63 11.77 0.48
N VAL A 115 -27.68 10.85 0.65
CA VAL A 115 -26.25 11.01 0.35
C VAL A 115 -25.85 9.99 -0.72
N LEU A 116 -25.16 10.44 -1.77
CA LEU A 116 -24.55 9.54 -2.75
C LEU A 116 -23.35 8.82 -2.11
N VAL A 117 -23.44 7.49 -1.95
CA VAL A 117 -22.40 6.67 -1.34
C VAL A 117 -21.62 5.82 -2.34
N PHE A 118 -22.09 5.75 -3.60
CA PHE A 118 -21.40 5.16 -4.73
C PHE A 118 -21.96 5.69 -6.06
N PRO A 119 -21.15 5.99 -7.11
CA PRO A 119 -19.69 6.01 -7.08
C PRO A 119 -19.15 7.16 -6.23
N ILE A 120 -17.99 6.95 -5.62
CA ILE A 120 -17.30 8.01 -4.89
C ILE A 120 -16.52 8.83 -5.92
N ALA A 121 -16.79 10.13 -5.99
CA ALA A 121 -16.00 11.04 -6.80
C ALA A 121 -14.55 11.07 -6.29
N HIS A 122 -13.58 11.10 -7.21
CA HIS A 122 -12.15 11.03 -6.91
C HIS A 122 -11.75 11.91 -5.71
N GLY A 123 -11.20 11.30 -4.68
CA GLY A 123 -10.46 11.96 -3.59
C GLY A 123 -11.25 12.50 -2.42
N SER A 124 -12.56 12.55 -2.46
CA SER A 124 -13.38 12.88 -1.30
C SER A 124 -14.09 11.62 -0.82
N GLY A 125 -13.68 11.10 0.32
CA GLY A 125 -14.38 10.00 0.97
C GLY A 125 -15.81 10.42 1.29
N ALA A 126 -16.74 10.21 0.36
CA ALA A 126 -18.16 10.34 0.62
C ALA A 126 -18.57 9.20 1.56
N GLY A 127 -18.18 9.34 2.81
CA GLY A 127 -18.61 8.50 3.90
C GLY A 127 -19.85 9.11 4.55
N VAL A 128 -20.74 8.27 5.02
CA VAL A 128 -21.82 8.66 5.91
C VAL A 128 -21.33 8.45 7.33
N TYR A 129 -21.58 9.42 8.20
CA TYR A 129 -21.11 9.41 9.58
C TYR A 129 -22.30 9.27 10.53
N TYR A 130 -22.12 8.47 11.56
CA TYR A 130 -23.04 8.37 12.68
C TYR A 130 -22.24 8.05 13.96
N LYS A 131 -22.14 9.02 14.87
CA LYS A 131 -21.27 8.91 16.06
C LYS A 131 -19.83 8.57 15.64
N ASP A 132 -19.27 7.52 16.22
CA ASP A 132 -17.92 7.01 15.92
C ASP A 132 -17.89 6.07 14.70
N TRP A 133 -18.98 5.98 13.96
CA TRP A 133 -19.08 5.14 12.79
C TRP A 133 -18.99 5.94 11.49
N LYS A 134 -18.33 5.35 10.51
CA LYS A 134 -18.30 5.82 9.14
C LYS A 134 -18.53 4.64 8.20
N TRP A 135 -19.36 4.81 7.19
CA TRP A 135 -19.47 3.82 6.12
C TRP A 135 -19.46 4.46 4.75
N SER A 136 -18.96 3.68 3.81
CA SER A 136 -18.95 4.00 2.37
C SER A 136 -19.32 2.75 1.59
N VAL A 137 -19.62 2.88 0.31
CA VAL A 137 -19.94 1.74 -0.55
C VAL A 137 -18.86 1.58 -1.61
N ILE A 138 -18.46 0.34 -1.83
CA ILE A 138 -17.57 -0.06 -2.92
C ILE A 138 -18.24 -1.14 -3.78
N LYS A 139 -17.85 -1.24 -5.05
CA LYS A 139 -18.26 -2.34 -5.93
C LYS A 139 -17.07 -3.29 -6.16
N ARG A 140 -17.33 -4.60 -6.11
CA ARG A 140 -16.37 -5.64 -6.45
C ARG A 140 -17.04 -6.66 -7.35
N GLY A 141 -16.63 -6.70 -8.61
CA GLY A 141 -17.42 -7.40 -9.64
C GLY A 141 -18.81 -6.79 -9.72
N GLU A 142 -19.85 -7.61 -9.62
CA GLU A 142 -21.25 -7.15 -9.64
C GLU A 142 -21.84 -6.89 -8.24
N VAL A 143 -21.07 -7.10 -7.17
CA VAL A 143 -21.56 -6.99 -5.79
C VAL A 143 -21.14 -5.65 -5.18
N TYR A 144 -22.10 -4.96 -4.57
CA TYR A 144 -21.86 -3.80 -3.75
C TYR A 144 -21.58 -4.24 -2.30
N PHE A 145 -20.63 -3.56 -1.66
CA PHE A 145 -20.28 -3.80 -0.27
C PHE A 145 -20.27 -2.50 0.51
N MET A 146 -20.90 -2.53 1.68
CA MET A 146 -20.70 -1.49 2.68
C MET A 146 -19.37 -1.74 3.39
N ARG A 147 -18.45 -0.77 3.32
CA ARG A 147 -17.28 -0.68 4.19
C ARG A 147 -17.65 0.04 5.45
N LEU A 148 -17.50 -0.62 6.59
CA LEU A 148 -17.81 -0.07 7.89
C LEU A 148 -16.52 0.21 8.65
N ARG A 149 -16.39 1.42 9.18
CA ARG A 149 -15.27 1.90 9.98
C ARG A 149 -15.73 2.35 11.36
N GLN A 150 -14.91 2.02 12.35
CA GLN A 150 -15.07 2.52 13.72
C GLN A 150 -13.94 3.51 14.00
N LEU A 151 -14.27 4.80 14.08
CA LEU A 151 -13.29 5.90 14.12
C LEU A 151 -12.53 5.98 15.46
N ASN A 152 -13.03 5.35 16.52
CA ASN A 152 -12.39 5.20 17.82
C ASN A 152 -11.97 3.75 18.10
N HIS A 153 -11.69 2.95 17.07
CA HIS A 153 -11.31 1.55 17.23
C HIS A 153 -10.04 1.43 18.09
N PRO A 154 -10.00 0.51 19.09
CA PRO A 154 -8.86 0.35 20.01
C PRO A 154 -7.51 0.10 19.33
N ASP A 155 -7.50 -0.53 18.14
CA ASP A 155 -6.27 -0.76 17.39
C ASP A 155 -5.61 0.57 16.95
N LEU A 156 -6.36 1.70 16.84
CA LEU A 156 -5.80 3.00 16.51
C LEU A 156 -4.91 3.56 17.63
N GLU A 157 -5.34 3.40 18.88
CA GLU A 157 -4.60 3.88 20.04
C GLU A 157 -3.40 2.98 20.38
N ASN A 158 -3.54 1.66 20.11
CA ASN A 158 -2.52 0.67 20.44
C ASN A 158 -1.51 0.41 19.34
N PHE A 159 -1.68 1.05 18.17
CA PHE A 159 -0.78 0.87 17.04
C PHE A 159 0.36 1.89 17.08
N GLU A 160 1.57 1.41 17.33
CA GLU A 160 2.75 2.25 17.28
C GLU A 160 3.31 2.35 15.84
N ALA A 161 3.67 1.23 15.27
CA ALA A 161 4.18 1.11 13.89
C ALA A 161 4.21 -0.35 13.43
N THR A 162 4.27 -0.55 12.12
CA THR A 162 4.67 -1.83 11.54
C THR A 162 6.18 -1.99 11.70
N PRO A 163 6.68 -3.11 12.24
CA PRO A 163 8.11 -3.39 12.23
C PRO A 163 8.67 -3.40 10.82
N VAL A 164 9.83 -2.79 10.62
CA VAL A 164 10.54 -2.76 9.33
C VAL A 164 11.97 -3.27 9.49
N PHE A 165 12.60 -3.67 8.40
CA PHE A 165 14.05 -3.86 8.36
C PHE A 165 14.74 -2.50 8.33
N ASP A 166 15.99 -2.44 8.80
CA ASP A 166 16.83 -1.26 8.62
C ASP A 166 17.05 -1.00 7.12
N TYR A 167 17.22 0.26 6.74
CA TYR A 167 17.49 0.61 5.35
C TYR A 167 18.83 -0.02 4.92
N ASP A 168 18.79 -0.79 3.84
CA ASP A 168 19.97 -1.39 3.23
C ASP A 168 20.02 -1.08 1.73
N SER A 169 21.04 -0.34 1.31
CA SER A 169 21.24 0.06 -0.09
C SER A 169 21.39 -1.12 -1.05
N ASN A 170 21.73 -2.32 -0.57
CA ASN A 170 21.80 -3.52 -1.39
C ASN A 170 20.42 -3.96 -1.92
N TYR A 171 19.35 -3.55 -1.28
CA TYR A 171 17.96 -3.78 -1.73
C TYR A 171 17.41 -2.66 -2.61
N ARG A 172 18.22 -1.67 -2.95
CA ARG A 172 17.92 -0.64 -3.93
C ARG A 172 18.57 -0.97 -5.26
N ILE A 173 17.83 -1.59 -6.16
CA ILE A 173 18.34 -2.32 -7.32
C ILE A 173 17.93 -1.60 -8.61
N SER A 174 18.90 -1.42 -9.52
CA SER A 174 18.61 -0.96 -10.87
C SER A 174 17.86 -2.05 -11.65
N ALA A 175 16.79 -1.66 -12.32
CA ALA A 175 15.98 -2.55 -13.14
C ALA A 175 15.77 -1.96 -14.53
N PHE A 176 15.61 -2.84 -15.50
CA PHE A 176 15.24 -2.50 -16.86
C PHE A 176 13.76 -2.86 -17.07
N PHE A 177 12.98 -1.91 -17.52
CA PHE A 177 11.56 -2.08 -17.79
C PHE A 177 11.31 -2.46 -19.25
N LEU A 178 10.68 -3.61 -19.45
CA LEU A 178 10.20 -4.08 -20.74
C LEU A 178 8.70 -3.87 -20.83
N PRO A 179 8.20 -2.91 -21.61
CA PRO A 179 6.76 -2.66 -21.71
C PRO A 179 6.04 -3.86 -22.33
N LYS A 180 4.85 -4.16 -21.84
CA LYS A 180 3.94 -5.18 -22.38
C LYS A 180 2.60 -4.52 -22.71
N PHE A 181 2.27 -4.46 -23.98
CA PHE A 181 1.05 -3.80 -24.44
C PHE A 181 -0.12 -4.80 -24.46
N ASN A 182 -1.30 -4.33 -24.04
CA ASN A 182 -2.56 -5.06 -24.10
C ASN A 182 -2.59 -6.42 -23.36
N GLN A 183 -1.68 -6.61 -22.41
CA GLN A 183 -1.68 -7.81 -21.58
C GLN A 183 -2.52 -7.59 -20.32
N VAL A 184 -3.45 -8.49 -20.07
CA VAL A 184 -4.25 -8.55 -18.84
C VAL A 184 -3.98 -9.88 -18.17
N ILE A 185 -3.79 -9.88 -16.87
CA ILE A 185 -3.70 -11.10 -16.05
C ILE A 185 -4.84 -11.13 -15.03
N SER A 186 -5.28 -12.33 -14.73
CA SER A 186 -6.31 -12.57 -13.73
C SER A 186 -5.65 -12.87 -12.39
N ILE A 187 -5.82 -11.97 -11.41
CA ILE A 187 -5.23 -12.13 -10.08
C ILE A 187 -6.35 -12.42 -9.07
N PRO A 188 -6.29 -13.54 -8.34
CA PRO A 188 -7.21 -13.80 -7.25
C PRO A 188 -6.91 -12.87 -6.07
N ASN A 189 -7.96 -12.49 -5.35
CA ASN A 189 -7.83 -11.83 -4.06
C ASN A 189 -7.97 -12.83 -2.90
N VAL A 190 -7.78 -12.37 -1.68
CA VAL A 190 -7.88 -13.21 -0.46
C VAL A 190 -9.27 -13.80 -0.21
N LEU A 191 -10.32 -13.30 -0.88
CA LEU A 191 -11.68 -13.86 -0.85
C LEU A 191 -11.96 -14.85 -1.99
N GLY A 192 -10.95 -15.16 -2.83
CA GLY A 192 -11.09 -16.03 -3.98
C GLY A 192 -11.73 -15.39 -5.22
N GLN A 193 -12.05 -14.10 -5.18
CA GLN A 193 -12.54 -13.38 -6.35
C GLN A 193 -11.38 -13.11 -7.31
N VAL A 194 -11.58 -13.36 -8.59
CA VAL A 194 -10.58 -13.12 -9.64
C VAL A 194 -10.81 -11.76 -10.29
N ILE A 195 -9.80 -10.92 -10.27
CA ILE A 195 -9.86 -9.56 -10.79
C ILE A 195 -8.90 -9.42 -11.97
N PRO A 196 -9.33 -8.86 -13.12
CA PRO A 196 -8.43 -8.56 -14.22
C PRO A 196 -7.54 -7.36 -13.89
N TRP A 197 -6.24 -7.51 -14.11
CA TRP A 197 -5.24 -6.46 -13.94
C TRP A 197 -4.49 -6.21 -15.25
N LYS A 198 -4.35 -4.94 -15.63
CA LYS A 198 -3.56 -4.54 -16.78
C LYS A 198 -2.07 -4.63 -16.43
N VAL A 199 -1.33 -5.38 -17.22
CA VAL A 199 0.13 -5.47 -17.12
C VAL A 199 0.74 -4.33 -17.93
N MET A 200 1.56 -3.52 -17.28
CA MET A 200 2.30 -2.44 -17.93
C MET A 200 3.59 -2.93 -18.56
N GLY A 201 4.25 -3.88 -17.91
CA GLY A 201 5.51 -4.42 -18.37
C GLY A 201 6.13 -5.41 -17.40
N GLU A 202 7.38 -5.73 -17.65
CA GLU A 202 8.22 -6.59 -16.84
C GLU A 202 9.45 -5.81 -16.38
N LEU A 203 9.75 -5.85 -15.10
CA LEU A 203 10.96 -5.30 -14.50
C LEU A 203 12.00 -6.41 -14.43
N GLN A 204 13.07 -6.27 -15.18
CA GLN A 204 14.21 -7.19 -15.18
C GLN A 204 15.36 -6.61 -14.38
N PHE A 205 15.96 -7.40 -13.50
CA PHE A 205 17.05 -6.97 -12.63
C PHE A 205 17.94 -8.14 -12.25
N VAL A 206 19.16 -7.84 -11.77
CA VAL A 206 20.08 -8.84 -11.23
C VAL A 206 20.16 -8.66 -9.72
N PHE A 207 19.91 -9.72 -8.98
CA PHE A 207 20.03 -9.72 -7.53
C PHE A 207 20.77 -10.97 -7.05
N HIS A 208 21.81 -10.78 -6.22
CA HIS A 208 22.74 -11.84 -5.81
C HIS A 208 23.29 -12.67 -6.98
N GLY A 209 23.65 -11.99 -8.09
CA GLY A 209 24.19 -12.62 -9.29
C GLY A 209 23.20 -13.43 -10.13
N LYS A 210 21.92 -13.44 -9.77
CA LYS A 210 20.84 -14.11 -10.50
C LYS A 210 19.94 -13.13 -11.20
N SER A 211 19.60 -13.40 -12.45
CA SER A 211 18.57 -12.66 -13.20
C SER A 211 17.21 -12.92 -12.61
N GLN A 212 16.48 -11.85 -12.31
CA GLN A 212 15.14 -11.87 -11.75
C GLN A 212 14.19 -11.04 -12.62
N ARG A 213 12.89 -11.30 -12.49
CA ARG A 213 11.86 -10.54 -13.17
C ARG A 213 10.60 -10.41 -12.32
N LEU A 214 9.89 -9.29 -12.46
CA LEU A 214 8.61 -9.04 -11.81
C LEU A 214 7.67 -8.35 -12.81
N LEU A 215 6.44 -8.81 -12.90
CA LEU A 215 5.39 -8.12 -13.62
C LEU A 215 4.99 -6.86 -12.86
N ALA A 216 4.91 -5.77 -13.58
CA ALA A 216 4.43 -4.49 -13.08
C ALA A 216 3.03 -4.21 -13.62
N LEU A 217 2.12 -3.90 -12.72
CA LEU A 217 0.72 -3.56 -12.98
C LEU A 217 0.57 -2.03 -13.00
N GLU A 218 -0.62 -1.55 -13.34
CA GLU A 218 -0.95 -0.12 -13.27
C GLU A 218 -1.81 0.17 -12.05
N GLU A 219 -1.35 1.05 -11.17
CA GLU A 219 -2.15 1.57 -10.07
C GLU A 219 -1.70 2.99 -9.70
N ALA A 220 -2.67 3.90 -9.52
CA ALA A 220 -2.45 5.28 -9.05
C ALA A 220 -1.35 6.05 -9.80
N GLY A 221 -1.19 5.82 -11.11
CA GLY A 221 -0.19 6.50 -11.94
C GLY A 221 1.26 6.06 -11.69
N LYS A 222 1.45 4.87 -11.09
CA LYS A 222 2.75 4.23 -10.87
C LYS A 222 2.74 2.79 -11.35
N LEU A 223 3.91 2.21 -11.47
CA LEU A 223 4.06 0.78 -11.61
C LEU A 223 3.84 0.13 -10.24
N PHE A 224 2.90 -0.80 -10.18
CA PHE A 224 2.53 -1.51 -8.97
C PHE A 224 3.00 -2.97 -9.05
N VAL A 225 3.76 -3.40 -8.07
CA VAL A 225 4.32 -4.74 -8.00
C VAL A 225 3.76 -5.46 -6.77
N ILE A 226 3.08 -6.58 -7.02
CA ILE A 226 2.60 -7.50 -5.98
C ILE A 226 3.52 -8.70 -6.02
N PHE A 227 4.30 -8.98 -4.97
CA PHE A 227 5.31 -10.02 -4.99
C PHE A 227 5.35 -10.82 -3.69
N SER A 228 5.88 -12.04 -3.78
CA SER A 228 6.26 -12.87 -2.64
C SER A 228 7.69 -13.38 -2.84
N ASP A 229 8.33 -13.74 -1.75
CA ASP A 229 9.72 -14.18 -1.71
C ASP A 229 9.94 -15.21 -0.60
N GLN A 230 11.13 -15.75 -0.43
CA GLN A 230 11.39 -16.77 0.58
C GLN A 230 11.30 -16.27 2.04
N SER A 231 11.23 -14.98 2.28
CA SER A 231 10.97 -14.44 3.61
C SER A 231 9.47 -14.43 3.98
N SER A 232 8.59 -14.61 2.98
CA SER A 232 7.12 -14.61 3.16
C SER A 232 6.68 -15.77 4.07
N GLY A 233 5.96 -15.43 5.15
CA GLY A 233 5.55 -16.40 6.17
C GLY A 233 6.59 -16.73 7.23
N GLN A 234 7.81 -16.19 7.10
CA GLN A 234 8.87 -16.30 8.10
C GLN A 234 9.06 -14.97 8.83
N THR A 235 9.66 -13.99 8.16
CA THR A 235 9.93 -12.66 8.69
C THR A 235 9.01 -11.59 8.11
N THR A 236 8.45 -11.82 6.92
CA THR A 236 7.53 -10.91 6.24
C THR A 236 6.14 -11.53 6.09
N TYR A 237 5.17 -10.73 5.67
CA TYR A 237 3.77 -11.14 5.63
C TYR A 237 3.54 -12.36 4.69
N PRO A 238 2.77 -13.37 5.12
CA PRO A 238 2.71 -14.67 4.42
C PRO A 238 2.21 -14.61 2.98
N THR A 239 1.26 -13.74 2.68
CA THR A 239 0.70 -13.62 1.33
C THR A 239 1.53 -12.72 0.40
N GLY A 240 2.70 -12.22 0.86
CA GLY A 240 3.54 -11.31 0.10
C GLY A 240 3.34 -9.83 0.44
N ARG A 241 4.01 -8.98 -0.32
CA ARG A 241 4.08 -7.53 -0.11
C ARG A 241 3.88 -6.77 -1.41
N TYR A 242 3.67 -5.47 -1.28
CA TYR A 242 3.46 -4.55 -2.37
C TYR A 242 4.63 -3.57 -2.49
N LEU A 243 4.88 -3.10 -3.70
CA LEU A 243 5.90 -2.10 -3.97
C LEU A 243 5.43 -1.19 -5.11
N TYR A 244 5.48 0.11 -4.90
CA TYR A 244 5.34 1.09 -5.99
C TYR A 244 6.69 1.45 -6.57
N VAL A 245 6.76 1.44 -7.90
CA VAL A 245 7.96 1.75 -8.67
C VAL A 245 7.64 2.92 -9.61
N ASN A 246 8.56 3.87 -9.72
CA ASN A 246 8.40 4.96 -10.67
C ASN A 246 8.52 4.44 -12.11
N TYR A 247 7.85 5.12 -13.05
CA TYR A 247 8.01 4.82 -14.46
C TYR A 247 9.49 4.96 -14.87
N PRO A 248 9.94 4.16 -15.85
CA PRO A 248 11.32 4.19 -16.33
C PRO A 248 11.66 5.52 -17.01
N ASN A 249 12.94 5.85 -17.04
CA ASN A 249 13.47 6.92 -17.86
C ASN A 249 13.41 6.57 -19.36
N ALA A 250 13.84 7.51 -20.22
CA ALA A 250 13.84 7.32 -21.68
C ALA A 250 14.72 6.14 -22.18
N LYS A 251 15.61 5.61 -21.32
CA LYS A 251 16.43 4.44 -21.62
C LYS A 251 15.79 3.12 -21.13
N GLY A 252 14.60 3.18 -20.53
CA GLY A 252 13.94 2.01 -19.94
C GLY A 252 14.45 1.65 -18.54
N GLU A 253 15.25 2.50 -17.90
CA GLU A 253 15.84 2.22 -16.60
C GLU A 253 14.94 2.77 -15.47
N THR A 254 14.79 2.00 -14.40
CA THR A 254 14.11 2.40 -13.17
C THR A 254 14.80 1.77 -11.95
N ILE A 255 14.32 2.10 -10.76
CA ILE A 255 14.84 1.58 -9.50
C ILE A 255 13.76 0.78 -8.78
N LEU A 256 14.07 -0.47 -8.46
CA LEU A 256 13.36 -1.28 -7.48
C LEU A 256 14.00 -1.05 -6.11
N ASP A 257 13.31 -0.34 -5.23
CA ASP A 257 13.78 -0.14 -3.86
C ASP A 257 12.92 -0.95 -2.89
N PHE A 258 13.34 -2.18 -2.59
CA PHE A 258 12.61 -3.08 -1.71
C PHE A 258 12.57 -2.61 -0.24
N ASN A 259 13.37 -1.61 0.14
CA ASN A 259 13.26 -0.98 1.46
C ASN A 259 11.88 -0.34 1.68
N PHE A 260 11.20 0.03 0.61
CA PHE A 260 9.84 0.57 0.61
C PHE A 260 8.75 -0.48 0.35
N ALA A 261 9.08 -1.77 0.39
CA ALA A 261 8.09 -2.83 0.29
C ALA A 261 7.20 -2.85 1.54
N TYR A 262 5.87 -2.91 1.34
CA TYR A 262 4.91 -2.77 2.41
C TYR A 262 3.85 -3.88 2.41
N ASN A 263 3.25 -4.10 3.56
CA ASN A 263 2.23 -5.13 3.72
C ASN A 263 0.91 -4.72 3.08
N PRO A 264 0.19 -5.67 2.47
CA PRO A 264 -1.15 -5.42 1.97
C PRO A 264 -2.12 -5.10 3.12
N PRO A 265 -3.24 -4.40 2.84
CA PRO A 265 -4.26 -4.09 3.84
C PRO A 265 -4.77 -5.28 4.66
N CYS A 266 -4.81 -6.48 4.07
CA CYS A 266 -5.24 -7.70 4.77
C CYS A 266 -4.30 -8.14 5.91
N ALA A 267 -3.12 -7.55 6.02
CA ALA A 267 -2.25 -7.73 7.17
C ALA A 267 -2.78 -7.02 8.45
N TYR A 268 -3.66 -6.04 8.27
CA TYR A 268 -4.18 -5.18 9.34
C TYR A 268 -5.66 -5.42 9.63
N THR A 269 -6.45 -5.79 8.63
CA THR A 269 -7.88 -6.06 8.77
C THR A 269 -8.31 -7.29 7.97
N ALA A 270 -9.31 -8.03 8.47
CA ALA A 270 -9.94 -9.14 7.75
C ALA A 270 -10.90 -8.67 6.63
N TYR A 271 -11.18 -7.37 6.56
CA TYR A 271 -12.19 -6.79 5.68
C TYR A 271 -11.61 -6.17 4.40
N ALA A 272 -10.33 -6.41 4.12
CA ALA A 272 -9.68 -6.01 2.88
C ALA A 272 -9.72 -7.13 1.83
N THR A 273 -9.81 -6.75 0.57
CA THR A 273 -9.85 -7.65 -0.60
C THR A 273 -8.54 -7.59 -1.38
N CYS A 274 -7.44 -7.97 -0.74
CA CYS A 274 -6.09 -7.82 -1.29
C CYS A 274 -5.80 -8.80 -2.41
N PRO A 275 -5.25 -8.36 -3.55
CA PRO A 275 -4.74 -9.26 -4.57
C PRO A 275 -3.54 -10.07 -4.06
N ILE A 276 -3.48 -11.34 -4.47
CA ILE A 276 -2.40 -12.26 -4.12
C ILE A 276 -1.32 -12.20 -5.22
N PRO A 277 -0.02 -12.27 -4.88
CA PRO A 277 1.04 -12.27 -5.87
C PRO A 277 0.82 -13.30 -6.98
N PRO A 278 0.87 -12.90 -8.26
CA PRO A 278 0.86 -13.86 -9.35
C PRO A 278 2.11 -14.75 -9.28
N LYS A 279 2.02 -15.96 -9.84
CA LYS A 279 3.14 -16.92 -9.79
C LYS A 279 4.43 -16.39 -10.42
N GLU A 280 4.32 -15.50 -11.39
CA GLU A 280 5.42 -14.82 -12.07
C GLU A 280 6.18 -13.86 -11.14
N ASN A 281 5.55 -13.42 -10.06
CA ASN A 281 6.12 -12.48 -9.09
C ASN A 281 6.55 -13.18 -7.78
N ARG A 282 6.88 -14.46 -7.85
CA ARG A 282 7.47 -15.20 -6.74
C ARG A 282 8.99 -15.27 -6.94
N LEU A 283 9.73 -14.65 -6.02
CA LEU A 283 11.18 -14.64 -6.03
C LEU A 283 11.74 -15.83 -5.22
N ASP A 284 12.64 -16.61 -5.83
CA ASP A 284 13.30 -17.77 -5.19
C ASP A 284 14.52 -17.36 -4.34
N LEU A 285 14.38 -16.27 -3.60
CA LEU A 285 15.38 -15.73 -2.68
C LEU A 285 14.69 -14.84 -1.64
N PRO A 286 15.28 -14.65 -0.45
CA PRO A 286 14.67 -13.79 0.57
C PRO A 286 14.92 -12.31 0.30
N ILE A 287 13.88 -11.49 0.46
CA ILE A 287 13.97 -10.02 0.46
C ILE A 287 13.81 -9.52 1.90
N ASN A 288 14.93 -9.40 2.61
CA ASN A 288 14.98 -8.93 3.99
C ASN A 288 15.07 -7.40 4.05
N ALA A 289 14.11 -6.73 3.44
CA ALA A 289 13.96 -5.27 3.39
C ALA A 289 12.48 -4.90 3.46
N GLY A 290 12.14 -3.67 3.83
CA GLY A 290 10.77 -3.17 3.94
C GLY A 290 10.03 -3.66 5.20
N GLU A 291 8.70 -3.71 5.15
CA GLU A 291 7.85 -4.10 6.29
C GLU A 291 7.97 -5.59 6.61
N LYS A 292 8.06 -5.89 7.91
CA LYS A 292 7.96 -7.24 8.51
C LYS A 292 6.50 -7.58 8.82
N VAL A 293 6.25 -8.78 9.33
CA VAL A 293 4.91 -9.18 9.81
C VAL A 293 4.46 -8.22 10.92
N PRO A 294 3.27 -7.57 10.79
CA PRO A 294 2.74 -6.71 11.86
C PRO A 294 2.47 -7.51 13.14
N SER A 295 2.67 -6.90 14.30
CA SER A 295 2.35 -7.52 15.60
C SER A 295 0.87 -7.88 15.73
N LEU A 296 -0.03 -7.07 15.19
CA LEU A 296 -1.48 -7.30 15.16
C LEU A 296 -1.86 -8.58 14.39
N ALA A 297 -1.13 -8.92 13.32
CA ALA A 297 -1.38 -10.14 12.55
C ALA A 297 -1.06 -11.42 13.35
N LYS A 298 -0.09 -11.36 14.26
CA LYS A 298 0.28 -12.48 15.12
C LYS A 298 -0.83 -12.84 16.12
N ASN A 299 -1.66 -11.88 16.52
CA ASN A 299 -2.75 -12.09 17.47
C ASN A 299 -4.04 -12.61 16.82
N LYS A 300 -4.26 -12.37 15.52
CA LYS A 300 -5.45 -12.82 14.76
C LYS A 300 -5.38 -14.30 14.36
N GLY A 301 -4.20 -14.91 14.34
CA GLY A 301 -4.00 -16.34 14.04
C GLY A 301 -4.20 -17.30 15.22
N LYS A 302 -4.61 -16.81 16.40
CA LYS A 302 -4.82 -17.61 17.63
C LYS A 302 -6.30 -17.76 18.04
N LYS A 303 -7.23 -17.48 17.13
CA LYS A 303 -8.67 -17.71 17.38
C LYS A 303 -9.19 -18.88 16.55
#